data_73b6e88cedf18fe9f90cbe2cbe36a4aa
#
_entry.id   73b6e88cedf18fe9f90cbe2cbe36a4aa
#
_cell.length_a   1.000
_cell.length_b   1.000
_cell.length_c   1.000
_cell.angle_alpha   90.00
_cell.angle_beta   90.00
_cell.angle_gamma   90.00
#
_symmetry.space_group_name_H-M   'P 1'
#
loop_
_entity.id
_entity.type
_entity.pdbx_description
1 polymer ?
#
loop_
_entity_poly.entity_id
_entity_poly.type
_entity_poly.pdbx_seq_one_letter_code
_entity_poly.pdbx_strand_id
1 'polypeptide(L)'
;MGASNSVVECQLPKLKVAGSNPVSRSSFLRSHPPRSTLHPYRFVCLVVALLSLTACKPDPLEKALRGEPSPEASNLTIVGYCQSCHIHRALNPSEHLTQIRTLYDRVPYTATTQCRACHLVAEDTWGTKHRKTIFPSDVAQNRYAAHERRFLQENPDLAKGKK
;
A
#
# COMPACT_ATOMS: atom_id res chain seq x y z
N MET A 1 36.59 -8.27 -3.78
CA MET A 1 36.10 -7.40 -2.70
C MET A 1 34.59 -7.53 -2.68
N GLY A 2 34.04 -8.32 -1.74
CA GLY A 2 32.61 -8.61 -1.67
C GLY A 2 31.89 -7.54 -0.88
N ALA A 3 30.94 -6.86 -1.49
CA ALA A 3 30.02 -5.95 -0.82
C ALA A 3 28.91 -6.78 -0.17
N SER A 4 28.92 -6.87 1.15
CA SER A 4 27.86 -7.47 1.95
C SER A 4 26.63 -6.54 1.92
N ASN A 5 25.59 -6.93 1.20
CA ASN A 5 24.29 -6.27 1.31
C ASN A 5 23.64 -6.63 2.65
N SER A 6 23.80 -5.76 3.64
CA SER A 6 23.05 -5.85 4.90
C SER A 6 21.61 -5.44 4.62
N VAL A 7 20.73 -6.42 4.44
CA VAL A 7 19.28 -6.20 4.48
C VAL A 7 18.91 -5.92 5.93
N VAL A 8 18.68 -4.66 6.24
CA VAL A 8 18.09 -4.27 7.52
C VAL A 8 16.61 -4.58 7.46
N GLU A 9 16.26 -5.75 7.95
CA GLU A 9 14.89 -6.17 8.16
C GLU A 9 14.31 -5.37 9.34
N CYS A 10 13.38 -4.46 9.07
CA CYS A 10 12.62 -3.78 10.12
C CYS A 10 11.77 -4.81 10.84
N GLN A 11 12.30 -5.36 11.94
CA GLN A 11 11.53 -6.24 12.82
C GLN A 11 10.48 -5.41 13.56
N LEU A 12 9.22 -5.60 13.18
CA LEU A 12 8.08 -5.17 13.97
C LEU A 12 8.13 -5.82 15.36
N PRO A 13 7.89 -5.07 16.45
CA PRO A 13 7.84 -5.66 17.79
C PRO A 13 6.78 -6.77 17.81
N LYS A 14 7.20 -7.99 18.15
CA LYS A 14 6.30 -9.13 18.35
C LYS A 14 5.32 -8.78 19.46
N LEU A 15 4.07 -8.49 19.09
CA LEU A 15 2.96 -8.45 20.03
C LEU A 15 2.84 -9.84 20.67
N LYS A 16 3.10 -9.95 21.98
CA LYS A 16 2.77 -11.13 22.76
C LYS A 16 1.27 -11.31 22.72
N VAL A 17 0.80 -12.25 21.91
CA VAL A 17 -0.59 -12.70 21.95
C VAL A 17 -0.77 -13.42 23.27
N ALA A 18 -1.54 -12.82 24.18
CA ALA A 18 -1.97 -13.47 25.42
C ALA A 18 -2.79 -14.71 25.05
N GLY A 19 -2.40 -15.86 25.64
CA GLY A 19 -2.98 -17.15 25.34
C GLY A 19 -4.50 -17.16 25.51
N SER A 20 -5.16 -17.78 24.55
CA SER A 20 -6.60 -18.02 24.55
C SER A 20 -6.96 -18.96 25.69
N ASN A 21 -7.62 -18.46 26.72
CA ASN A 21 -8.25 -19.31 27.74
C ASN A 21 -9.41 -20.09 27.07
N PRO A 22 -9.56 -21.41 27.32
CA PRO A 22 -10.66 -22.15 26.79
C PRO A 22 -11.96 -21.64 27.41
N VAL A 23 -12.84 -21.13 26.58
CA VAL A 23 -14.19 -20.68 26.99
C VAL A 23 -14.99 -21.89 27.40
N SER A 24 -15.35 -21.98 28.69
CA SER A 24 -16.26 -22.95 29.22
C SER A 24 -17.60 -22.89 28.48
N ARG A 25 -18.02 -24.06 27.98
CA ARG A 25 -19.27 -24.27 27.25
C ARG A 25 -20.43 -24.13 28.25
N SER A 26 -21.00 -22.94 28.42
CA SER A 26 -22.23 -22.75 29.16
C SER A 26 -23.39 -23.27 28.31
N SER A 27 -24.08 -24.27 28.83
CA SER A 27 -25.34 -24.80 28.30
C SER A 27 -26.42 -23.72 28.35
N PHE A 28 -26.67 -23.11 27.19
CA PHE A 28 -27.77 -22.15 27.05
C PHE A 28 -29.10 -22.91 27.05
N LEU A 29 -29.83 -22.81 28.16
CA LEU A 29 -31.23 -23.17 28.27
C LEU A 29 -32.03 -22.41 27.20
N ARG A 30 -32.71 -23.19 26.38
CA ARG A 30 -33.58 -22.77 25.29
C ARG A 30 -34.87 -22.13 25.87
N SER A 31 -34.79 -20.85 26.23
CA SER A 31 -35.96 -20.04 26.53
C SER A 31 -36.53 -19.48 25.23
N HIS A 32 -37.79 -19.85 24.93
CA HIS A 32 -38.53 -19.27 23.80
C HIS A 32 -38.66 -17.75 23.96
N PRO A 33 -38.37 -16.96 22.93
CA PRO A 33 -38.54 -15.51 23.02
C PRO A 33 -40.04 -15.17 22.99
N PRO A 34 -40.52 -14.27 23.86
CA PRO A 34 -41.87 -13.73 23.77
C PRO A 34 -41.99 -12.85 22.51
N ARG A 35 -43.18 -12.92 21.89
CA ARG A 35 -43.54 -12.18 20.69
C ARG A 35 -43.33 -10.66 20.84
N SER A 36 -42.65 -10.09 19.91
CA SER A 36 -42.80 -8.77 19.30
C SER A 36 -43.15 -7.57 20.18
N THR A 37 -42.11 -7.00 20.77
CA THR A 37 -42.00 -5.54 20.85
C THR A 37 -40.66 -5.19 20.16
N LEU A 38 -40.70 -4.34 19.14
CA LEU A 38 -39.50 -3.83 18.45
C LEU A 38 -38.73 -3.01 19.51
N HIS A 39 -37.80 -3.66 20.22
CA HIS A 39 -37.04 -2.99 21.26
C HIS A 39 -36.14 -1.95 20.61
N PRO A 40 -36.11 -0.70 21.08
CA PRO A 40 -35.32 0.40 20.52
C PRO A 40 -33.83 0.05 20.42
N TYR A 41 -33.33 -0.88 21.27
CA TYR A 41 -31.93 -1.32 21.20
C TYR A 41 -31.57 -2.06 19.89
N ARG A 42 -32.53 -2.75 19.24
CA ARG A 42 -32.27 -3.42 17.95
C ARG A 42 -31.99 -2.41 16.86
N PHE A 43 -32.71 -1.29 16.89
CA PHE A 43 -32.46 -0.19 15.95
C PHE A 43 -31.09 0.46 16.22
N VAL A 44 -30.76 0.69 17.50
CA VAL A 44 -29.46 1.23 17.90
C VAL A 44 -28.32 0.29 17.50
N CYS A 45 -28.42 -1.03 17.73
CA CYS A 45 -27.42 -2.00 17.31
C CYS A 45 -27.24 -2.02 15.78
N LEU A 46 -28.32 -1.89 15.03
CA LEU A 46 -28.28 -1.87 13.56
C LEU A 46 -27.62 -0.60 13.04
N VAL A 47 -27.91 0.56 13.66
CA VAL A 47 -27.25 1.84 13.34
C VAL A 47 -25.76 1.79 13.70
N VAL A 48 -25.38 1.26 14.85
CA VAL A 48 -23.97 1.11 15.26
C VAL A 48 -23.24 0.14 14.33
N ALA A 49 -23.87 -0.96 13.94
CA ALA A 49 -23.31 -1.91 12.96
C ALA A 49 -23.10 -1.26 11.57
N LEU A 50 -24.06 -0.46 11.12
CA LEU A 50 -23.95 0.28 9.85
C LEU A 50 -22.86 1.37 9.92
N LEU A 51 -22.72 2.07 11.02
CA LEU A 51 -21.68 3.07 11.24
C LEU A 51 -20.29 2.44 11.31
N SER A 52 -20.15 1.24 11.87
CA SER A 52 -18.87 0.53 11.94
C SER A 52 -18.39 0.03 10.57
N LEU A 53 -19.28 -0.20 9.61
CA LEU A 53 -18.92 -0.60 8.24
C LEU A 53 -18.25 0.53 7.43
N THR A 54 -18.41 1.78 7.83
CA THR A 54 -17.81 2.95 7.14
C THR A 54 -16.42 3.31 7.66
N ALA A 55 -15.90 2.63 8.68
CA ALA A 55 -14.67 3.02 9.38
C ALA A 55 -13.37 2.61 8.68
N CYS A 56 -13.41 1.70 7.70
CA CYS A 56 -12.20 1.29 6.97
C CYS A 56 -11.89 2.28 5.84
N LYS A 57 -11.16 3.35 6.15
CA LYS A 57 -10.60 4.23 5.12
C LYS A 57 -9.36 3.56 4.53
N PRO A 58 -9.24 3.48 3.19
CA PRO A 58 -8.03 2.95 2.56
C PRO A 58 -6.82 3.82 2.92
N ASP A 59 -5.67 3.19 3.09
CA ASP A 59 -4.40 3.83 3.45
C ASP A 59 -4.06 4.94 2.43
N PRO A 60 -3.78 6.18 2.88
CA PRO A 60 -3.38 7.26 1.99
C PRO A 60 -2.19 6.92 1.09
N LEU A 61 -1.24 6.12 1.59
CA LEU A 61 -0.09 5.67 0.81
C LEU A 61 -0.52 4.73 -0.33
N GLU A 62 -1.44 3.83 -0.08
CA GLU A 62 -1.96 2.93 -1.12
C GLU A 62 -2.63 3.71 -2.24
N LYS A 63 -3.45 4.71 -1.91
CA LYS A 63 -4.07 5.63 -2.88
C LYS A 63 -3.03 6.37 -3.71
N ALA A 64 -1.99 6.90 -3.05
CA ALA A 64 -0.91 7.60 -3.73
C ALA A 64 -0.14 6.69 -4.70
N LEU A 65 0.16 5.45 -4.30
CA LEU A 65 0.84 4.46 -5.15
C LEU A 65 -0.05 3.96 -6.31
N ARG A 66 -1.36 4.00 -6.17
CA ARG A 66 -2.32 3.73 -7.26
C ARG A 66 -2.51 4.92 -8.20
N GLY A 67 -2.05 6.12 -7.81
CA GLY A 67 -2.21 7.35 -8.59
C GLY A 67 -3.62 7.92 -8.53
N GLU A 68 -4.38 7.65 -7.47
CA GLU A 68 -5.71 8.21 -7.26
C GLU A 68 -5.68 9.74 -7.03
N PRO A 69 -4.74 10.30 -6.21
CA PRO A 69 -4.53 11.73 -6.10
C PRO A 69 -3.73 12.30 -7.30
N SER A 70 -3.60 13.64 -7.35
CA SER A 70 -2.72 14.27 -8.33
C SER A 70 -1.26 13.77 -8.20
N PRO A 71 -0.45 13.85 -9.27
CA PRO A 71 0.95 13.41 -9.23
C PRO A 71 1.75 14.06 -8.11
N GLU A 72 1.55 15.35 -7.85
CA GLU A 72 2.23 16.12 -6.81
C GLU A 72 1.81 15.65 -5.41
N ALA A 73 0.51 15.49 -5.16
CA ALA A 73 -0.01 15.00 -3.89
C ALA A 73 0.42 13.56 -3.62
N SER A 74 0.44 12.72 -4.65
CA SER A 74 0.93 11.35 -4.57
C SER A 74 2.41 11.31 -4.19
N ASN A 75 3.24 12.12 -4.86
CA ASN A 75 4.66 12.22 -4.57
C ASN A 75 4.92 12.69 -3.13
N LEU A 76 4.22 13.72 -2.65
CA LEU A 76 4.35 14.21 -1.27
C LEU A 76 4.01 13.13 -0.26
N THR A 77 2.93 12.38 -0.48
CA THR A 77 2.51 11.29 0.40
C THR A 77 3.55 10.16 0.43
N ILE A 78 4.07 9.76 -0.71
CA ILE A 78 5.08 8.69 -0.82
C ILE A 78 6.40 9.12 -0.16
N VAL A 79 6.86 10.35 -0.43
CA VAL A 79 8.08 10.88 0.17
C VAL A 79 7.96 10.99 1.69
N GLY A 80 6.87 11.56 2.20
CA GLY A 80 6.61 11.68 3.64
C GLY A 80 6.62 10.31 4.33
N TYR A 81 6.04 9.31 3.69
CA TYR A 81 6.06 7.94 4.19
C TYR A 81 7.48 7.34 4.20
N CYS A 82 8.26 7.48 3.14
CA CYS A 82 9.64 7.00 3.08
C CYS A 82 10.51 7.67 4.16
N GLN A 83 10.35 8.97 4.36
CA GLN A 83 11.07 9.72 5.37
C GLN A 83 10.70 9.35 6.81
N SER A 84 9.48 8.87 7.06
CA SER A 84 9.03 8.49 8.40
C SER A 84 9.72 7.22 8.92
N CYS A 85 10.10 6.29 8.03
CA CYS A 85 10.75 5.03 8.38
C CYS A 85 12.27 5.07 8.20
N HIS A 86 12.76 5.81 7.21
CA HIS A 86 14.17 6.00 7.01
C HIS A 86 14.66 7.15 7.90
N ILE A 87 15.49 6.81 8.89
CA ILE A 87 16.20 7.75 9.78
C ILE A 87 17.08 8.70 8.95
N HIS A 88 17.33 8.39 7.69
CA HIS A 88 17.98 9.26 6.73
C HIS A 88 17.07 10.42 6.35
N ARG A 89 16.97 11.40 7.24
CA ARG A 89 16.35 12.71 6.98
C ARG A 89 16.96 13.44 5.77
N ALA A 90 17.95 12.82 5.12
CA ALA A 90 18.67 13.35 3.98
C ALA A 90 18.16 12.82 2.63
N LEU A 91 17.02 12.09 2.55
CA LEU A 91 16.47 11.72 1.25
C LEU A 91 16.01 12.99 0.53
N ASN A 92 16.78 13.41 -0.45
CA ASN A 92 16.41 14.45 -1.40
C ASN A 92 15.68 13.78 -2.58
N PRO A 93 14.35 13.96 -2.72
CA PRO A 93 13.59 13.28 -3.78
C PRO A 93 14.05 13.65 -5.19
N SER A 94 14.50 14.89 -5.40
CA SER A 94 14.98 15.36 -6.69
C SER A 94 16.29 14.69 -7.08
N GLU A 95 17.20 14.58 -6.15
CA GLU A 95 18.49 13.90 -6.33
C GLU A 95 18.29 12.41 -6.56
N HIS A 96 17.43 11.78 -5.75
CA HIS A 96 17.05 10.38 -5.93
C HIS A 96 16.50 10.12 -7.33
N LEU A 97 15.56 10.94 -7.80
CA LEU A 97 15.03 10.82 -9.16
C LEU A 97 16.10 10.97 -10.23
N THR A 98 17.02 11.92 -10.07
CA THR A 98 18.11 12.15 -11.02
C THR A 98 19.04 10.94 -11.11
N GLN A 99 19.42 10.38 -9.97
CA GLN A 99 20.28 9.20 -9.92
C GLN A 99 19.58 7.96 -10.48
N ILE A 100 18.32 7.72 -10.10
CA ILE A 100 17.59 6.52 -10.49
C ILE A 100 17.29 6.50 -11.99
N ARG A 101 16.98 7.65 -12.60
CA ARG A 101 16.71 7.75 -14.05
C ARG A 101 17.86 7.24 -14.92
N THR A 102 19.08 7.40 -14.46
CA THR A 102 20.26 6.93 -15.21
C THR A 102 20.42 5.42 -15.22
N LEU A 103 19.72 4.72 -14.33
CA LEU A 103 19.78 3.26 -14.22
C LEU A 103 18.81 2.53 -15.15
N TYR A 104 17.85 3.25 -15.75
CA TYR A 104 16.83 2.68 -16.62
C TYR A 104 17.02 3.12 -18.06
N ASP A 105 16.57 2.28 -18.99
CA ASP A 105 16.62 2.48 -20.44
C ASP A 105 15.24 2.75 -21.06
N ARG A 106 14.16 2.64 -20.27
CA ARG A 106 12.77 2.73 -20.76
C ARG A 106 12.06 3.99 -20.31
N VAL A 107 11.17 4.48 -21.19
CA VAL A 107 10.47 5.75 -21.06
C VAL A 107 9.73 5.95 -19.74
N PRO A 108 8.94 5.04 -19.19
CA PRO A 108 8.24 5.33 -17.94
C PRO A 108 9.21 5.76 -16.84
N TYR A 109 10.38 5.16 -16.78
CA TYR A 109 11.34 5.37 -15.69
C TYR A 109 12.28 6.54 -15.95
N THR A 110 12.67 6.76 -17.21
CA THR A 110 13.64 7.81 -17.57
C THR A 110 13.03 9.20 -17.65
N ALA A 111 11.73 9.31 -17.97
CA ALA A 111 11.07 10.59 -18.24
C ALA A 111 10.13 11.07 -17.13
N THR A 112 9.65 10.18 -16.26
CA THR A 112 8.66 10.54 -15.23
C THR A 112 9.28 11.26 -14.04
N THR A 113 8.46 12.10 -13.39
CA THR A 113 8.72 12.65 -12.06
C THR A 113 7.89 11.97 -10.95
N GLN A 114 7.07 10.97 -11.32
CA GLN A 114 6.14 10.31 -10.41
C GLN A 114 6.80 9.12 -9.72
N CYS A 115 6.84 9.14 -8.38
CA CYS A 115 7.41 8.07 -7.56
C CYS A 115 6.76 6.71 -7.83
N ARG A 116 5.45 6.68 -8.16
CA ARG A 116 4.69 5.47 -8.46
C ARG A 116 5.10 4.75 -9.76
N ALA A 117 5.95 5.36 -10.59
CA ALA A 117 6.51 4.67 -11.74
C ALA A 117 7.42 3.51 -11.32
N CYS A 118 8.20 3.70 -10.24
CA CYS A 118 9.12 2.71 -9.71
C CYS A 118 8.64 2.04 -8.43
N HIS A 119 7.68 2.65 -7.69
CA HIS A 119 7.15 2.15 -6.43
C HIS A 119 5.67 1.81 -6.59
N LEU A 120 5.30 0.57 -6.25
CA LEU A 120 3.93 0.06 -6.41
C LEU A 120 3.49 -0.76 -5.19
N VAL A 121 2.18 -0.96 -5.08
CA VAL A 121 1.60 -1.96 -4.19
C VAL A 121 1.44 -3.26 -4.97
N ALA A 122 2.03 -4.33 -4.48
CA ALA A 122 1.77 -5.68 -4.93
C ALA A 122 0.88 -6.39 -3.91
N GLU A 123 0.07 -7.33 -4.38
CA GLU A 123 -0.76 -8.19 -3.56
C GLU A 123 -0.32 -9.63 -3.77
N ASP A 124 -0.12 -10.36 -2.68
CA ASP A 124 0.22 -11.77 -2.75
C ASP A 124 -1.03 -12.65 -2.92
N THR A 125 -0.82 -13.97 -3.02
CA THR A 125 -1.91 -14.95 -3.20
C THR A 125 -2.89 -15.00 -2.03
N TRP A 126 -2.55 -14.41 -0.89
CA TRP A 126 -3.37 -14.34 0.32
C TRP A 126 -4.10 -12.99 0.47
N GLY A 127 -3.97 -12.11 -0.53
CA GLY A 127 -4.53 -10.76 -0.49
C GLY A 127 -3.75 -9.80 0.40
N THR A 128 -2.55 -10.18 0.88
CA THR A 128 -1.71 -9.31 1.67
C THR A 128 -1.02 -8.30 0.77
N LYS A 129 -1.20 -7.02 1.08
CA LYS A 129 -0.61 -5.93 0.31
C LYS A 129 0.77 -5.59 0.84
N HIS A 130 1.74 -5.50 -0.05
CA HIS A 130 3.09 -5.09 0.27
C HIS A 130 3.63 -4.11 -0.76
N ARG A 131 4.53 -3.26 -0.33
CA ARG A 131 5.21 -2.32 -1.22
C ARG A 131 6.31 -3.02 -1.98
N LYS A 132 6.42 -2.69 -3.24
CA LYS A 132 7.42 -3.25 -4.13
C LYS A 132 8.10 -2.14 -4.91
N THR A 133 9.43 -2.24 -5.02
CA THR A 133 10.23 -1.39 -5.90
C THR A 133 10.54 -2.18 -7.17
N ILE A 134 10.37 -1.55 -8.32
CA ILE A 134 10.77 -2.09 -9.61
C ILE A 134 12.27 -1.84 -9.76
N PHE A 135 13.04 -2.86 -10.02
CA PHE A 135 14.47 -2.76 -10.24
C PHE A 135 14.81 -2.77 -11.74
N PRO A 136 15.91 -2.12 -12.19
CA PRO A 136 16.33 -2.14 -13.59
C PRO A 136 16.50 -3.54 -14.16
N SER A 137 17.00 -4.50 -13.37
CA SER A 137 17.12 -5.90 -13.76
C SER A 137 15.78 -6.58 -14.07
N ASP A 138 14.73 -6.23 -13.33
CA ASP A 138 13.38 -6.76 -13.56
C ASP A 138 12.76 -6.15 -14.83
N VAL A 139 13.04 -4.86 -15.09
CA VAL A 139 12.63 -4.17 -16.32
C VAL A 139 13.28 -4.80 -17.54
N ALA A 140 14.58 -5.06 -17.49
CA ALA A 140 15.31 -5.74 -18.55
C ALA A 140 14.73 -7.13 -18.88
N GLN A 141 14.19 -7.83 -17.87
CA GLN A 141 13.51 -9.13 -18.03
C GLN A 141 12.02 -9.02 -18.40
N ASN A 142 11.51 -7.82 -18.74
CA ASN A 142 10.10 -7.55 -19.06
C ASN A 142 9.08 -7.96 -17.97
N ARG A 143 9.51 -8.14 -16.72
CA ARG A 143 8.61 -8.56 -15.63
C ARG A 143 7.49 -7.55 -15.35
N TYR A 144 7.70 -6.28 -15.69
CA TYR A 144 6.76 -5.18 -15.43
C TYR A 144 6.13 -4.58 -16.69
N ALA A 145 6.14 -5.29 -17.83
CA ALA A 145 5.58 -4.80 -19.08
C ALA A 145 4.10 -4.38 -18.99
N ALA A 146 3.30 -5.06 -18.16
CA ALA A 146 1.89 -4.69 -17.94
C ALA A 146 1.76 -3.38 -17.15
N HIS A 147 2.60 -3.18 -16.15
CA HIS A 147 2.66 -1.93 -15.38
C HIS A 147 3.12 -0.76 -16.27
N GLU A 148 4.16 -0.95 -17.07
CA GLU A 148 4.67 0.03 -18.02
C GLU A 148 3.58 0.50 -18.99
N ARG A 149 2.86 -0.44 -19.60
CA ARG A 149 1.76 -0.11 -20.52
C ARG A 149 0.66 0.70 -19.85
N ARG A 150 0.22 0.27 -18.65
CA ARG A 150 -0.80 0.99 -17.89
C ARG A 150 -0.33 2.40 -17.54
N PHE A 151 0.89 2.53 -17.03
CA PHE A 151 1.44 3.82 -16.65
C PHE A 151 1.52 4.78 -17.84
N LEU A 152 1.91 4.30 -19.03
CA LEU A 152 1.95 5.11 -20.27
C LEU A 152 0.55 5.46 -20.78
N GLN A 153 -0.45 4.59 -20.59
CA GLN A 153 -1.84 4.90 -20.91
C GLN A 153 -2.40 6.01 -20.01
N GLU A 154 -2.06 5.99 -18.74
CA GLU A 154 -2.43 7.03 -17.77
C GLU A 154 -1.65 8.34 -17.98
N ASN A 155 -0.49 8.29 -18.63
CA ASN A 155 0.40 9.43 -18.86
C ASN A 155 0.82 9.52 -20.35
N PRO A 156 -0.11 9.83 -21.27
CA PRO A 156 0.14 9.78 -22.71
C PRO A 156 1.21 10.77 -23.19
N ASP A 157 1.44 11.84 -22.44
CA ASP A 157 2.45 12.85 -22.77
C ASP A 157 3.87 12.30 -22.65
N LEU A 158 4.11 11.37 -21.72
CA LEU A 158 5.40 10.68 -21.60
C LEU A 158 5.71 9.80 -22.82
N ALA A 159 4.67 9.22 -23.44
CA ALA A 159 4.83 8.40 -24.63
C ALA A 159 5.17 9.22 -25.87
N LYS A 160 4.72 10.49 -25.93
CA LYS A 160 4.94 11.42 -27.07
C LYS A 160 6.31 12.09 -27.03
N GLY A 161 6.99 12.14 -25.88
CA GLY A 161 8.24 12.86 -25.65
C GLY A 161 9.49 12.24 -26.27
N LYS A 162 9.37 11.19 -27.08
CA LYS A 162 10.46 10.62 -27.89
C LYS A 162 10.45 11.24 -29.29
N LYS A 163 10.89 12.50 -29.38
CA LYS A 163 11.46 13.03 -30.64
C LYS A 163 12.81 13.64 -30.34
#